data_541f508c40802b39523af0c9aba5471c
#
_entry.id   541f508c40802b39523af0c9aba5471c
#
_cell.length_a   1.000
_cell.length_b   1.000
_cell.length_c   1.000
_cell.angle_alpha   90.00
_cell.angle_beta   90.00
_cell.angle_gamma   90.00
#
_symmetry.space_group_name_H-M   'P 1'
#
loop_
_entity.id
_entity.type
_entity.pdbx_description
1 polymer ?
#
loop_
_entity_poly.entity_id
_entity_poly.type
_entity_poly.pdbx_seq_one_letter_code
_entity_poly.pdbx_strand_id
1 'polypeptide(L)'
;PVMGTAQVMGMWQAVRTATSGAACFAPLVLAALACAVWAPRRNDHVLMLFAVLCLCMSGACFEPFAWQLGWSGPWLHAAVDALWTAVLSCATAMALIVSGLADSARRRRVVFSLLAVAPLASGLLVGAGIPAFPALIGVNEAFQIVFRLTAWALVMAAAAAGLRSRLA
;
A
#
# COMPACT_ATOMS: atom_id res chain seq x y z
N PRO A 1 10.39 43.28 -4.61
CA PRO A 1 9.05 43.07 -4.10
C PRO A 1 9.01 41.73 -3.38
N VAL A 2 8.85 41.79 -2.04
CA VAL A 2 8.72 40.61 -1.20
C VAL A 2 7.34 40.01 -1.50
N MET A 3 7.30 38.76 -1.99
CA MET A 3 6.03 38.03 -2.13
C MET A 3 5.32 38.04 -0.78
N GLY A 4 4.06 38.48 -0.74
CA GLY A 4 3.28 38.46 0.49
C GLY A 4 3.05 37.03 0.96
N THR A 5 2.97 36.82 2.27
CA THR A 5 2.76 35.48 2.88
C THR A 5 1.58 34.72 2.28
N ALA A 6 0.52 35.42 1.86
CA ALA A 6 -0.66 34.83 1.20
C ALA A 6 -0.32 34.23 -0.18
N GLN A 7 0.56 34.85 -0.97
CA GLN A 7 0.98 34.33 -2.27
C GLN A 7 1.86 33.05 -2.12
N VAL A 8 2.75 33.07 -1.13
CA VAL A 8 3.58 31.90 -0.81
C VAL A 8 2.72 30.74 -0.35
N MET A 9 1.74 30.97 0.53
CA MET A 9 0.78 29.94 0.96
C MET A 9 -0.04 29.38 -0.20
N GLY A 10 -0.55 30.24 -1.10
CA GLY A 10 -1.30 29.80 -2.28
C GLY A 10 -0.46 28.91 -3.22
N MET A 11 0.82 29.28 -3.44
CA MET A 11 1.74 28.48 -4.23
C MET A 11 2.02 27.12 -3.59
N TRP A 12 2.23 27.05 -2.28
CA TRP A 12 2.43 25.77 -1.56
C TRP A 12 1.19 24.88 -1.62
N GLN A 13 0.00 25.46 -1.50
CA GLN A 13 -1.25 24.70 -1.66
C GLN A 13 -1.39 24.15 -3.08
N ALA A 14 -1.13 24.95 -4.10
CA ALA A 14 -1.18 24.50 -5.50
C ALA A 14 -0.18 23.36 -5.77
N VAL A 15 1.07 23.50 -5.30
CA VAL A 15 2.09 22.44 -5.44
C VAL A 15 1.64 21.17 -4.72
N ARG A 16 1.14 21.29 -3.48
CA ARG A 16 0.66 20.14 -2.71
C ARG A 16 -0.50 19.43 -3.41
N THR A 17 -1.46 20.18 -3.95
CA THR A 17 -2.60 19.59 -4.68
C THR A 17 -2.14 18.91 -5.96
N ALA A 18 -1.24 19.53 -6.73
CA ALA A 18 -0.70 18.95 -7.95
C ALA A 18 0.10 17.66 -7.68
N THR A 19 0.96 17.65 -6.65
CA THR A 19 1.73 16.46 -6.27
C THR A 19 0.84 15.34 -5.75
N SER A 20 -0.19 15.65 -4.95
CA SER A 20 -1.17 14.67 -4.49
C SER A 20 -1.97 14.10 -5.67
N GLY A 21 -2.36 14.94 -6.64
CA GLY A 21 -3.01 14.50 -7.88
C GLY A 21 -2.14 13.53 -8.67
N ALA A 22 -0.90 13.89 -8.93
CA ALA A 22 0.03 13.00 -9.63
C ALA A 22 0.23 11.67 -8.89
N ALA A 23 0.32 11.70 -7.56
CA ALA A 23 0.45 10.51 -6.72
C ALA A 23 -0.78 9.58 -6.78
N CYS A 24 -1.98 10.13 -7.04
CA CYS A 24 -3.18 9.32 -7.25
C CYS A 24 -3.28 8.77 -8.67
N PHE A 25 -3.07 9.63 -9.68
CA PHE A 25 -3.34 9.26 -11.07
C PHE A 25 -2.24 8.42 -11.71
N ALA A 26 -0.97 8.65 -11.39
CA ALA A 26 0.12 7.87 -11.96
C ALA A 26 0.01 6.36 -11.64
N PRO A 27 -0.26 5.95 -10.38
CA PRO A 27 -0.49 4.54 -10.09
C PRO A 27 -1.73 3.96 -10.79
N LEU A 28 -2.80 4.75 -11.00
CA LEU A 28 -3.97 4.28 -11.76
C LEU A 28 -3.63 3.95 -13.21
N VAL A 29 -2.86 4.80 -13.87
CA VAL A 29 -2.39 4.54 -15.23
C VAL A 29 -1.52 3.28 -15.27
N LEU A 30 -0.60 3.13 -14.31
CA LEU A 30 0.25 1.94 -14.20
C LEU A 30 -0.57 0.68 -13.92
N ALA A 31 -1.62 0.77 -13.09
CA ALA A 31 -2.53 -0.35 -12.84
C ALA A 31 -3.28 -0.75 -14.12
N ALA A 32 -3.79 0.21 -14.89
CA ALA A 32 -4.48 -0.06 -16.15
C ALA A 32 -3.55 -0.74 -17.16
N LEU A 33 -2.32 -0.25 -17.31
CA LEU A 33 -1.31 -0.86 -18.18
C LEU A 33 -0.94 -2.27 -17.70
N ALA A 34 -0.74 -2.46 -16.40
CA ALA A 34 -0.46 -3.78 -15.84
C ALA A 34 -1.62 -4.76 -16.07
N CYS A 35 -2.87 -4.33 -15.90
CA CYS A 35 -4.05 -5.13 -16.20
C CYS A 35 -4.14 -5.49 -17.69
N ALA A 36 -3.86 -4.55 -18.59
CA ALA A 36 -3.87 -4.79 -20.03
C ALA A 36 -2.81 -5.83 -20.45
N VAL A 37 -1.61 -5.78 -19.83
CA VAL A 37 -0.55 -6.76 -20.10
C VAL A 37 -0.85 -8.11 -19.43
N TRP A 38 -1.50 -8.10 -18.26
CA TRP A 38 -1.87 -9.31 -17.52
C TRP A 38 -3.02 -10.07 -18.19
N ALA A 39 -3.98 -9.38 -18.80
CA ALA A 39 -5.17 -10.01 -19.37
C ALA A 39 -4.88 -11.21 -20.30
N PRO A 40 -3.88 -11.15 -21.22
CA PRO A 40 -3.45 -12.30 -22.02
C PRO A 40 -2.58 -13.30 -21.22
N ARG A 41 -2.01 -12.90 -20.07
CA ARG A 41 -1.05 -13.67 -19.28
C ARG A 41 -1.57 -13.95 -17.86
N ARG A 42 -2.80 -14.50 -17.77
CA ARG A 42 -3.51 -14.71 -16.47
C ARG A 42 -2.75 -15.50 -15.41
N ASN A 43 -1.71 -16.23 -15.78
CA ASN A 43 -0.87 -16.99 -14.83
C ASN A 43 0.26 -16.17 -14.21
N ASP A 44 0.46 -14.92 -14.64
CA ASP A 44 1.50 -14.05 -14.09
C ASP A 44 0.99 -13.35 -12.82
N HIS A 45 1.24 -14.00 -11.68
CA HIS A 45 0.84 -13.49 -10.38
C HIS A 45 1.56 -12.21 -9.98
N VAL A 46 2.80 -12.00 -10.47
CA VAL A 46 3.58 -10.79 -10.15
C VAL A 46 2.92 -9.56 -10.78
N LEU A 47 2.51 -9.68 -12.04
CA LEU A 47 1.86 -8.60 -12.75
C LEU A 47 0.48 -8.26 -12.16
N MET A 48 -0.28 -9.29 -11.73
CA MET A 48 -1.53 -9.09 -11.01
C MET A 48 -1.31 -8.36 -9.68
N LEU A 49 -0.32 -8.78 -8.89
CA LEU A 49 0.00 -8.13 -7.62
C LEU A 49 0.46 -6.69 -7.82
N PHE A 50 1.22 -6.43 -8.88
CA PHE A 50 1.64 -5.07 -9.22
C PHE A 50 0.45 -4.18 -9.55
N ALA A 51 -0.53 -4.68 -10.32
CA ALA A 51 -1.76 -3.95 -10.59
C ALA A 51 -2.54 -3.64 -9.31
N VAL A 52 -2.71 -4.63 -8.42
CA VAL A 52 -3.38 -4.44 -7.13
C VAL A 52 -2.63 -3.44 -6.25
N LEU A 53 -1.29 -3.54 -6.19
CA LEU A 53 -0.45 -2.58 -5.47
C LEU A 53 -0.68 -1.15 -5.95
N CYS A 54 -0.67 -0.94 -7.26
CA CYS A 54 -0.90 0.38 -7.85
C CYS A 54 -2.31 0.92 -7.55
N LEU A 55 -3.34 0.07 -7.59
CA LEU A 55 -4.71 0.45 -7.21
C LEU A 55 -4.80 0.85 -5.74
N CYS A 56 -4.23 0.04 -4.84
CA CYS A 56 -4.21 0.34 -3.41
C CYS A 56 -3.43 1.64 -3.12
N MET A 57 -2.30 1.85 -3.79
CA MET A 57 -1.49 3.07 -3.65
C MET A 57 -2.26 4.31 -4.12
N SER A 58 -2.96 4.23 -5.25
CA SER A 58 -3.82 5.30 -5.73
C SER A 58 -4.92 5.64 -4.73
N GLY A 59 -5.62 4.61 -4.20
CA GLY A 59 -6.66 4.78 -3.20
C GLY A 59 -6.12 5.41 -1.89
N ALA A 60 -4.96 4.97 -1.41
CA ALA A 60 -4.33 5.53 -0.22
C ALA A 60 -3.93 7.01 -0.42
N CYS A 61 -3.44 7.37 -1.61
CA CYS A 61 -3.09 8.75 -1.94
C CYS A 61 -4.32 9.66 -2.18
N PHE A 62 -5.53 9.10 -2.23
CA PHE A 62 -6.76 9.87 -2.41
C PHE A 62 -7.18 10.64 -1.14
N GLU A 63 -6.66 10.30 0.03
CA GLU A 63 -7.02 10.92 1.31
C GLU A 63 -7.02 12.45 1.30
N PRO A 64 -5.98 13.16 0.76
CA PRO A 64 -5.97 14.63 0.73
C PRO A 64 -7.14 15.23 -0.07
N PHE A 65 -7.61 14.55 -1.12
CA PHE A 65 -8.77 14.97 -1.90
C PHE A 65 -10.07 14.71 -1.17
N ALA A 66 -10.18 13.57 -0.47
CA ALA A 66 -11.34 13.26 0.35
C ALA A 66 -11.58 14.36 1.42
N TRP A 67 -10.51 14.84 2.06
CA TRP A 67 -10.58 15.98 2.98
C TRP A 67 -11.05 17.27 2.32
N GLN A 68 -10.60 17.57 1.10
CA GLN A 68 -11.04 18.75 0.35
C GLN A 68 -12.53 18.65 -0.06
N LEU A 69 -13.05 17.45 -0.27
CA LEU A 69 -14.44 17.19 -0.55
C LEU A 69 -15.32 17.15 0.71
N GLY A 70 -14.75 17.42 1.89
CA GLY A 70 -15.46 17.37 3.16
C GLY A 70 -15.69 15.94 3.68
N TRP A 71 -15.06 14.94 3.06
CA TRP A 71 -15.12 13.57 3.55
C TRP A 71 -14.13 13.41 4.70
N SER A 72 -14.68 13.28 5.89
CA SER A 72 -13.89 13.08 7.11
C SER A 72 -14.57 12.04 7.98
N GLY A 73 -13.76 11.28 8.73
CA GLY A 73 -14.29 10.33 9.70
C GLY A 73 -13.43 9.09 9.86
N PRO A 74 -13.74 8.27 10.84
CA PRO A 74 -12.96 7.08 11.18
C PRO A 74 -12.86 6.08 10.03
N TRP A 75 -13.89 5.98 9.18
CA TRP A 75 -13.91 5.09 8.03
C TRP A 75 -12.90 5.48 6.94
N LEU A 76 -12.66 6.78 6.74
CA LEU A 76 -11.66 7.23 5.79
C LEU A 76 -10.26 6.81 6.26
N HIS A 77 -9.93 7.05 7.53
CA HIS A 77 -8.67 6.61 8.11
C HIS A 77 -8.51 5.09 8.07
N ALA A 78 -9.59 4.35 8.38
CA ALA A 78 -9.60 2.90 8.29
C ALA A 78 -9.29 2.40 6.88
N ALA A 79 -9.91 3.01 5.87
CA ALA A 79 -9.67 2.66 4.47
C ALA A 79 -8.23 2.97 4.05
N VAL A 80 -7.71 4.12 4.42
CA VAL A 80 -6.33 4.53 4.10
C VAL A 80 -5.31 3.60 4.77
N ASP A 81 -5.49 3.28 6.04
CA ASP A 81 -4.62 2.33 6.78
C ASP A 81 -4.65 0.93 6.16
N ALA A 82 -5.84 0.44 5.81
CA ALA A 82 -6.00 -0.85 5.14
C ALA A 82 -5.30 -0.85 3.76
N LEU A 83 -5.44 0.23 2.99
CA LEU A 83 -4.80 0.36 1.68
C LEU A 83 -3.27 0.42 1.77
N TRP A 84 -2.71 1.18 2.72
CA TRP A 84 -1.26 1.19 2.95
C TRP A 84 -0.73 -0.18 3.39
N THR A 85 -1.48 -0.88 4.26
CA THR A 85 -1.14 -2.24 4.67
C THR A 85 -1.20 -3.21 3.47
N ALA A 86 -2.18 -3.04 2.57
CA ALA A 86 -2.29 -3.83 1.35
C ALA A 86 -1.14 -3.55 0.36
N VAL A 87 -0.70 -2.31 0.21
CA VAL A 87 0.48 -1.94 -0.60
C VAL A 87 1.72 -2.70 -0.11
N LEU A 88 2.01 -2.66 1.19
CA LEU A 88 3.13 -3.40 1.78
C LEU A 88 2.99 -4.91 1.62
N SER A 89 1.78 -5.44 1.78
CA SER A 89 1.47 -6.87 1.57
C SER A 89 1.78 -7.29 0.13
N CYS A 90 1.31 -6.54 -0.86
CA CYS A 90 1.57 -6.82 -2.27
C CYS A 90 3.05 -6.75 -2.61
N ALA A 91 3.76 -5.70 -2.12
CA ALA A 91 5.19 -5.55 -2.34
C ALA A 91 5.99 -6.72 -1.74
N THR A 92 5.63 -7.16 -0.53
CA THR A 92 6.25 -8.32 0.13
C THR A 92 5.98 -9.61 -0.64
N ALA A 93 4.73 -9.83 -1.09
CA ALA A 93 4.38 -11.01 -1.89
C ALA A 93 5.16 -11.06 -3.21
N MET A 94 5.27 -9.92 -3.91
CA MET A 94 6.07 -9.81 -5.14
C MET A 94 7.53 -10.15 -4.88
N ALA A 95 8.13 -9.59 -3.83
CA ALA A 95 9.52 -9.85 -3.47
C ALA A 95 9.77 -11.35 -3.19
N LEU A 96 8.85 -12.01 -2.46
CA LEU A 96 8.94 -13.45 -2.15
C LEU A 96 8.77 -14.34 -3.39
N ILE A 97 7.93 -13.95 -4.34
CA ILE A 97 7.76 -14.68 -5.60
C ILE A 97 8.98 -14.51 -6.49
N VAL A 98 9.43 -13.27 -6.69
CA VAL A 98 10.56 -12.96 -7.59
C VAL A 98 11.88 -13.55 -7.08
N SER A 99 12.05 -13.65 -5.75
CA SER A 99 13.23 -14.29 -5.14
C SER A 99 13.20 -15.83 -5.15
N GLY A 100 12.10 -16.46 -5.60
CA GLY A 100 11.93 -17.91 -5.57
C GLY A 100 11.60 -18.50 -4.19
N LEU A 101 11.48 -17.68 -3.15
CA LEU A 101 11.15 -18.16 -1.80
C LEU A 101 9.72 -18.70 -1.70
N ALA A 102 8.83 -18.30 -2.61
CA ALA A 102 7.43 -18.73 -2.68
C ALA A 102 7.13 -19.63 -3.89
N ASP A 103 8.05 -20.46 -4.35
CA ASP A 103 7.90 -21.27 -5.58
C ASP A 103 6.81 -22.33 -5.48
N SER A 104 6.63 -22.95 -4.33
CA SER A 104 5.59 -23.98 -4.20
C SER A 104 4.19 -23.37 -4.09
N ALA A 105 3.20 -24.02 -4.73
CA ALA A 105 1.80 -23.58 -4.67
C ALA A 105 1.26 -23.49 -3.23
N ARG A 106 1.74 -24.36 -2.32
CA ARG A 106 1.38 -24.33 -0.91
C ARG A 106 1.94 -23.08 -0.22
N ARG A 107 3.23 -22.77 -0.44
CA ARG A 107 3.88 -21.57 0.14
C ARG A 107 3.21 -20.32 -0.37
N ARG A 108 2.94 -20.22 -1.68
CA ARG A 108 2.20 -19.10 -2.26
C ARG A 108 0.85 -18.88 -1.60
N ARG A 109 0.03 -19.93 -1.44
CA ARG A 109 -1.28 -19.82 -0.78
C ARG A 109 -1.15 -19.30 0.66
N VAL A 110 -0.20 -19.81 1.44
CA VAL A 110 0.03 -19.37 2.82
C VAL A 110 0.45 -17.89 2.84
N VAL A 111 1.40 -17.49 1.99
CA VAL A 111 1.86 -16.09 1.89
C VAL A 111 0.69 -15.17 1.52
N PHE A 112 -0.09 -15.51 0.50
CA PHE A 112 -1.25 -14.71 0.09
C PHE A 112 -2.31 -14.61 1.19
N SER A 113 -2.61 -15.72 1.88
CA SER A 113 -3.58 -15.69 2.98
C SER A 113 -3.12 -14.79 4.12
N LEU A 114 -1.87 -14.91 4.55
CA LEU A 114 -1.31 -14.08 5.62
C LEU A 114 -1.28 -12.60 5.24
N LEU A 115 -0.90 -12.29 4.00
CA LEU A 115 -0.81 -10.92 3.51
C LEU A 115 -2.19 -10.30 3.23
N ALA A 116 -3.21 -11.10 2.93
CA ALA A 116 -4.58 -10.61 2.78
C ALA A 116 -5.25 -10.32 4.15
N VAL A 117 -4.92 -11.10 5.18
CA VAL A 117 -5.48 -10.90 6.53
C VAL A 117 -5.03 -9.57 7.15
N ALA A 118 -3.78 -9.15 6.91
CA ALA A 118 -3.22 -7.95 7.52
C ALA A 118 -4.00 -6.65 7.17
N PRO A 119 -4.31 -6.32 5.90
CA PRO A 119 -5.10 -5.13 5.59
C PRO A 119 -6.55 -5.22 6.09
N LEU A 120 -7.15 -6.42 6.09
CA LEU A 120 -8.49 -6.63 6.65
C LEU A 120 -8.50 -6.40 8.15
N ALA A 121 -7.52 -6.94 8.88
CA ALA A 121 -7.38 -6.74 10.31
C ALA A 121 -7.15 -5.26 10.65
N SER A 122 -6.28 -4.57 9.90
CA SER A 122 -6.05 -3.13 10.07
C SER A 122 -7.32 -2.32 9.83
N GLY A 123 -8.01 -2.56 8.73
CA GLY A 123 -9.25 -1.86 8.39
C GLY A 123 -10.35 -2.06 9.44
N LEU A 124 -10.54 -3.29 9.91
CA LEU A 124 -11.52 -3.60 10.96
C LEU A 124 -11.14 -2.97 12.30
N LEU A 125 -9.86 -3.01 12.66
CA LEU A 125 -9.39 -2.43 13.91
C LEU A 125 -9.60 -0.91 13.95
N VAL A 126 -9.26 -0.22 12.88
CA VAL A 126 -9.40 1.25 12.79
C VAL A 126 -10.87 1.64 12.57
N GLY A 127 -11.61 0.93 11.71
CA GLY A 127 -12.98 1.28 11.37
C GLY A 127 -14.01 0.98 12.45
N ALA A 128 -13.90 -0.15 13.12
CA ALA A 128 -14.88 -0.62 14.10
C ALA A 128 -14.32 -0.74 15.52
N GLY A 129 -13.06 -1.19 15.63
CA GLY A 129 -12.44 -1.45 16.94
C GLY A 129 -12.15 -0.17 17.73
N ILE A 130 -11.39 0.76 17.14
CA ILE A 130 -10.98 2.00 17.84
C ILE A 130 -12.17 2.89 18.20
N PRO A 131 -13.17 3.12 17.35
CA PRO A 131 -14.36 3.90 17.73
C PRO A 131 -15.13 3.30 18.91
N ALA A 132 -15.20 1.96 19.00
CA ALA A 132 -15.86 1.28 20.11
C ALA A 132 -14.99 1.21 21.37
N PHE A 133 -13.68 1.07 21.21
CA PHE A 133 -12.71 0.89 22.30
C PHE A 133 -11.44 1.72 22.02
N PRO A 134 -11.38 3.00 22.43
CA PRO A 134 -10.23 3.88 22.18
C PRO A 134 -8.88 3.33 22.66
N ALA A 135 -8.87 2.45 23.67
CA ALA A 135 -7.66 1.80 24.15
C ALA A 135 -6.95 0.93 23.08
N LEU A 136 -7.67 0.55 22.00
CA LEU A 136 -7.10 -0.20 20.89
C LEU A 136 -6.17 0.63 19.98
N ILE A 137 -6.08 1.95 20.17
CA ILE A 137 -5.14 2.79 19.42
C ILE A 137 -3.71 2.25 19.58
N GLY A 138 -3.27 2.00 20.80
CA GLY A 138 -1.93 1.46 21.04
C GLY A 138 -1.72 0.05 20.43
N VAL A 139 -2.78 -0.76 20.40
CA VAL A 139 -2.74 -2.08 19.73
C VAL A 139 -2.56 -1.93 18.25
N ASN A 140 -3.27 -0.99 17.60
CA ASN A 140 -3.12 -0.72 16.17
C ASN A 140 -1.72 -0.19 15.84
N GLU A 141 -1.19 0.75 16.62
CA GLU A 141 0.16 1.26 16.44
C GLU A 141 1.21 0.15 16.55
N ALA A 142 1.12 -0.68 17.58
CA ALA A 142 2.01 -1.83 17.74
C ALA A 142 1.89 -2.82 16.57
N PHE A 143 0.67 -3.12 16.12
CA PHE A 143 0.43 -3.96 14.96
C PHE A 143 1.07 -3.39 13.69
N GLN A 144 0.89 -2.10 13.42
CA GLN A 144 1.47 -1.43 12.25
C GLN A 144 3.00 -1.45 12.29
N ILE A 145 3.61 -1.19 13.45
CA ILE A 145 5.07 -1.23 13.60
C ILE A 145 5.60 -2.64 13.34
N VAL A 146 5.05 -3.64 14.00
CA VAL A 146 5.47 -5.03 13.85
C VAL A 146 5.28 -5.52 12.41
N PHE A 147 4.14 -5.20 11.81
CA PHE A 147 3.84 -5.57 10.42
C PHE A 147 4.84 -4.94 9.45
N ARG A 148 5.11 -3.63 9.57
CA ARG A 148 6.06 -2.93 8.71
C ARG A 148 7.47 -3.48 8.86
N LEU A 149 7.95 -3.68 10.07
CA LEU A 149 9.27 -4.26 10.32
C LEU A 149 9.39 -5.67 9.74
N THR A 150 8.36 -6.50 9.91
CA THR A 150 8.33 -7.86 9.36
C THR A 150 8.32 -7.83 7.82
N ALA A 151 7.51 -6.98 7.21
CA ALA A 151 7.46 -6.82 5.76
C ALA A 151 8.83 -6.38 5.19
N TRP A 152 9.47 -5.39 5.80
CA TRP A 152 10.80 -4.94 5.41
C TRP A 152 11.85 -6.04 5.57
N ALA A 153 11.84 -6.77 6.68
CA ALA A 153 12.76 -7.89 6.91
C ALA A 153 12.61 -8.98 5.82
N LEU A 154 11.37 -9.30 5.44
CA LEU A 154 11.07 -10.26 4.37
C LEU A 154 11.54 -9.76 3.00
N VAL A 155 11.35 -8.48 2.68
CA VAL A 155 11.83 -7.89 1.43
C VAL A 155 13.36 -7.91 1.37
N MET A 156 14.04 -7.58 2.46
CA MET A 156 15.50 -7.64 2.54
C MET A 156 16.04 -9.07 2.42
N ALA A 157 15.37 -10.04 3.08
CA ALA A 157 15.72 -11.46 2.94
C ALA A 157 15.53 -11.96 1.50
N ALA A 158 14.44 -11.55 0.84
CA ALA A 158 14.16 -11.86 -0.55
C ALA A 158 15.22 -11.27 -1.50
N ALA A 159 15.61 -10.02 -1.28
CA ALA A 159 16.68 -9.37 -2.04
C ALA A 159 18.03 -10.09 -1.87
N ALA A 160 18.37 -10.46 -0.65
CA ALA A 160 19.61 -11.22 -0.36
C ALA A 160 19.60 -12.60 -1.02
N ALA A 161 18.48 -13.31 -1.00
CA ALA A 161 18.31 -14.59 -1.68
C ALA A 161 18.45 -14.47 -3.20
N GLY A 162 17.81 -13.45 -3.79
CA GLY A 162 17.92 -13.18 -5.23
C GLY A 162 19.32 -12.79 -5.69
N LEU A 163 20.09 -12.08 -4.85
CA LEU A 163 21.50 -11.79 -5.12
C LEU A 163 22.36 -13.06 -5.09
N ARG A 164 22.16 -13.92 -4.10
CA ARG A 164 22.92 -15.19 -3.99
C ARG A 164 22.69 -16.10 -5.18
N SER A 165 21.45 -16.21 -5.68
CA SER A 165 21.12 -17.05 -6.83
C SER A 165 21.70 -16.55 -8.16
N ARG A 166 22.14 -15.28 -8.25
CA ARG A 166 22.78 -14.71 -9.44
C ARG A 166 24.32 -14.80 -9.40
N LEU A 167 24.89 -15.04 -8.22
CA LEU A 167 26.34 -15.14 -8.01
C LEU A 167 26.83 -16.59 -7.99
N ALA A 168 25.93 -17.56 -7.92
CA ALA A 168 26.17 -19.01 -8.00
C ALA A 168 25.92 -19.51 -9.42
#